data_2bfcc37b64fcb12bfaed2eeb9d633c5b
#
_entry.id   2bfcc37b64fcb12bfaed2eeb9d633c5b
#
_cell.length_a   1.000
_cell.length_b   1.000
_cell.length_c   1.000
_cell.angle_alpha   90.00
_cell.angle_beta   90.00
_cell.angle_gamma   90.00
#
_symmetry.space_group_name_H-M   'P 1'
#
loop_
_entity.id
_entity.type
_entity.pdbx_description
1 polymer ?
#
loop_
_entity_poly.entity_id
_entity_poly.type
_entity_poly.pdbx_seq_one_letter_code
_entity_poly.pdbx_strand_id
1 'polypeptide(L)'
;MASLRIGFAFGHSKVINIVNRVTGPYDVNSFAVIAAFAALKDHSYIDSYVNEVLKARTWIKDQLEKYHVKHHIDGGNYFLLWPKSNPKEVEQKLKSYGILIRNMDKKKNLKGSIRVSIGTIEQMKRFWSVFKIVDEV
;
A
#
# COMPACT_ATOMS: atom_id res chain seq x y z
N MET A 1 3.54 10.18 -4.42
CA MET A 1 4.90 10.49 -4.94
C MET A 1 5.88 9.28 -4.92
N ALA A 2 5.36 8.07 -4.87
CA ALA A 2 6.19 6.86 -4.75
C ALA A 2 7.22 6.69 -5.90
N SER A 3 6.86 7.03 -7.13
CA SER A 3 7.74 6.96 -8.30
C SER A 3 8.92 7.97 -8.26
N LEU A 4 8.79 9.05 -7.51
CA LEU A 4 9.84 10.07 -7.35
C LEU A 4 10.95 9.64 -6.39
N ARG A 5 10.80 8.54 -5.68
CA ARG A 5 11.78 7.95 -4.76
C ARG A 5 12.29 8.90 -3.69
N ILE A 6 11.43 9.79 -3.20
CA ILE A 6 11.70 10.68 -2.07
C ILE A 6 10.95 10.21 -0.82
N GLY A 7 11.57 10.37 0.33
CA GLY A 7 10.98 10.12 1.64
C GLY A 7 11.64 11.01 2.69
N PHE A 8 11.04 11.07 3.86
CA PHE A 8 11.53 11.85 4.99
C PHE A 8 11.81 10.93 6.17
N ALA A 9 12.91 11.19 6.87
CA ALA A 9 13.22 10.54 8.12
C ALA A 9 13.35 11.61 9.23
N PHE A 10 12.62 11.40 10.32
CA PHE A 10 12.66 12.26 11.50
C PHE A 10 13.12 11.44 12.68
N GLY A 11 14.00 12.02 13.51
CA GLY A 11 14.50 11.33 14.68
C GLY A 11 15.48 12.16 15.50
N HIS A 12 15.99 11.55 16.56
CA HIS A 12 17.00 12.22 17.39
C HIS A 12 18.25 12.54 16.57
N SER A 13 18.85 13.71 16.77
CA SER A 13 19.98 14.22 15.99
C SER A 13 21.16 13.25 15.90
N LYS A 14 21.47 12.52 16.97
CA LYS A 14 22.53 11.50 16.97
C LYS A 14 22.25 10.38 15.94
N VAL A 15 20.98 9.95 15.79
CA VAL A 15 20.57 8.91 14.81
C VAL A 15 20.65 9.46 13.41
N ILE A 16 20.10 10.66 13.17
CA ILE A 16 20.13 11.32 11.86
C ILE A 16 21.58 11.56 11.41
N ASN A 17 22.47 11.97 12.30
CA ASN A 17 23.89 12.16 11.99
C ASN A 17 24.58 10.83 11.59
N ILE A 18 24.21 9.69 12.16
CA ILE A 18 24.74 8.39 11.74
C ILE A 18 24.22 8.04 10.34
N VAL A 19 22.94 8.23 10.06
CA VAL A 19 22.34 8.00 8.74
C VAL A 19 23.02 8.87 7.68
N ASN A 20 23.24 10.16 7.96
CA ASN A 20 23.91 11.08 7.03
C ASN A 20 25.34 10.68 6.64
N ARG A 21 26.02 9.86 7.45
CA ARG A 21 27.37 9.37 7.12
C ARG A 21 27.36 8.30 6.02
N VAL A 22 26.22 7.67 5.77
CA VAL A 22 26.07 6.60 4.78
C VAL A 22 25.16 6.99 3.61
N THR A 23 24.58 8.19 3.62
CA THR A 23 23.82 8.76 2.50
C THR A 23 24.75 9.48 1.54
N GLY A 24 24.52 9.29 0.24
CA GLY A 24 25.28 9.96 -0.81
C GLY A 24 24.81 11.42 -1.01
N PRO A 25 25.66 12.27 -1.62
CA PRO A 25 25.32 13.68 -1.85
C PRO A 25 24.26 13.90 -2.95
N TYR A 26 23.95 12.88 -3.75
CA TYR A 26 23.05 12.97 -4.91
C TYR A 26 21.87 11.97 -4.84
N ASP A 27 21.52 11.48 -3.65
CA ASP A 27 20.52 10.42 -3.47
C ASP A 27 19.10 10.86 -3.84
N VAL A 28 18.82 12.15 -3.86
CA VAL A 28 17.51 12.72 -4.16
C VAL A 28 17.58 13.55 -5.45
N ASN A 29 16.76 13.22 -6.43
CA ASN A 29 16.70 13.96 -7.68
C ASN A 29 15.94 15.30 -7.52
N SER A 30 16.32 16.32 -8.30
CA SER A 30 15.76 17.66 -8.20
C SER A 30 14.26 17.75 -8.47
N PHE A 31 13.72 16.91 -9.38
CA PHE A 31 12.27 16.85 -9.63
C PHE A 31 11.51 16.37 -8.40
N ALA A 32 12.06 15.39 -7.67
CA ALA A 32 11.47 14.92 -6.44
C ALA A 32 11.44 16.00 -5.36
N VAL A 33 12.48 16.81 -5.24
CA VAL A 33 12.55 17.93 -4.30
C VAL A 33 11.48 18.97 -4.62
N ILE A 34 11.37 19.40 -5.89
CA ILE A 34 10.35 20.38 -6.32
C ILE A 34 8.94 19.84 -6.06
N ALA A 35 8.68 18.58 -6.42
CA ALA A 35 7.38 17.96 -6.19
C ALA A 35 7.04 17.81 -4.70
N ALA A 36 8.05 17.52 -3.86
CA ALA A 36 7.86 17.47 -2.41
C ALA A 36 7.47 18.84 -1.83
N PHE A 37 8.15 19.91 -2.24
CA PHE A 37 7.80 21.28 -1.83
C PHE A 37 6.39 21.66 -2.29
N ALA A 38 6.00 21.31 -3.52
CA ALA A 38 4.65 21.58 -4.01
C ALA A 38 3.61 20.84 -3.17
N ALA A 39 3.82 19.54 -2.91
CA ALA A 39 2.92 18.74 -2.08
C ALA A 39 2.81 19.23 -0.64
N LEU A 40 3.92 19.68 -0.04
CA LEU A 40 3.91 20.24 1.32
C LEU A 40 3.16 21.59 1.42
N LYS A 41 2.97 22.29 0.31
CA LYS A 41 2.18 23.54 0.25
C LYS A 41 0.70 23.28 -0.03
N ASP A 42 0.34 22.14 -0.56
CA ASP A 42 -1.04 21.79 -0.90
C ASP A 42 -1.64 20.85 0.15
N HIS A 43 -1.86 21.38 1.34
CA HIS A 43 -2.46 20.63 2.45
C HIS A 43 -3.87 20.13 2.12
N SER A 44 -4.66 20.93 1.40
CA SER A 44 -6.04 20.55 1.08
C SER A 44 -6.13 19.29 0.23
N TYR A 45 -5.25 19.15 -0.76
CA TYR A 45 -5.17 17.94 -1.57
C TYR A 45 -4.73 16.73 -0.75
N ILE A 46 -3.69 16.91 0.08
CA ILE A 46 -3.16 15.83 0.92
C ILE A 46 -4.23 15.34 1.90
N ASP A 47 -4.90 16.24 2.59
CA ASP A 47 -5.93 15.92 3.57
C ASP A 47 -7.13 15.20 2.91
N SER A 48 -7.57 15.67 1.74
CA SER A 48 -8.61 15.03 0.95
C SER A 48 -8.22 13.60 0.55
N TYR A 49 -7.01 13.42 0.03
CA TYR A 49 -6.48 12.11 -0.35
C TYR A 49 -6.36 11.15 0.85
N VAL A 50 -5.83 11.63 1.97
CA VAL A 50 -5.71 10.83 3.20
C VAL A 50 -7.08 10.39 3.70
N ASN A 51 -8.05 11.32 3.73
CA ASN A 51 -9.42 11.02 4.17
C ASN A 51 -10.10 9.97 3.28
N GLU A 52 -9.88 10.03 1.97
CA GLU A 52 -10.40 9.03 1.03
C GLU A 52 -9.80 7.65 1.27
N VAL A 53 -8.47 7.57 1.44
CA VAL A 53 -7.78 6.31 1.76
C VAL A 53 -8.24 5.76 3.10
N LEU A 54 -8.46 6.59 4.11
CA LEU A 54 -8.95 6.14 5.42
C LEU A 54 -10.36 5.55 5.33
N LYS A 55 -11.28 6.19 4.59
CA LYS A 55 -12.62 5.66 4.32
C LYS A 55 -12.57 4.32 3.59
N ALA A 56 -11.73 4.23 2.57
CA ALA A 56 -11.55 3.00 1.81
C ALA A 56 -10.95 1.87 2.67
N ARG A 57 -10.01 2.22 3.57
CA ARG A 57 -9.41 1.27 4.54
C ARG A 57 -10.45 0.70 5.49
N THR A 58 -11.26 1.56 6.10
CA THR A 58 -12.33 1.12 7.01
C THR A 58 -13.27 0.18 6.28
N TRP A 59 -13.75 0.60 5.11
CA TRP A 59 -14.68 -0.21 4.33
C TRP A 59 -14.13 -1.59 3.97
N ILE A 60 -12.88 -1.68 3.46
CA ILE A 60 -12.29 -2.98 3.09
C ILE A 60 -12.01 -3.86 4.33
N LYS A 61 -11.61 -3.25 5.45
CA LYS A 61 -11.43 -3.95 6.71
C LYS A 61 -12.73 -4.61 7.16
N ASP A 62 -13.85 -3.87 7.14
CA ASP A 62 -15.18 -4.39 7.49
C ASP A 62 -15.58 -5.56 6.59
N GLN A 63 -15.26 -5.50 5.28
CA GLN A 63 -15.52 -6.61 4.37
C GLN A 63 -14.69 -7.85 4.73
N LEU A 64 -13.39 -7.68 4.96
CA LEU A 64 -12.49 -8.78 5.31
C LEU A 64 -12.90 -9.46 6.62
N GLU A 65 -13.29 -8.68 7.63
CA GLU A 65 -13.81 -9.19 8.92
C GLU A 65 -15.15 -9.93 8.73
N LYS A 66 -16.10 -9.32 8.03
CA LYS A 66 -17.43 -9.89 7.76
C LYS A 66 -17.37 -11.26 7.08
N TYR A 67 -16.43 -11.45 6.17
CA TYR A 67 -16.26 -12.70 5.43
C TYR A 67 -15.17 -13.61 6.01
N HIS A 68 -14.67 -13.29 7.21
CA HIS A 68 -13.63 -14.05 7.93
C HIS A 68 -12.37 -14.32 7.11
N VAL A 69 -11.99 -13.38 6.23
CA VAL A 69 -10.75 -13.48 5.46
C VAL A 69 -9.58 -13.13 6.36
N LYS A 70 -8.61 -14.04 6.47
CA LYS A 70 -7.39 -13.76 7.24
C LYS A 70 -6.64 -12.59 6.64
N HIS A 71 -6.42 -11.53 7.43
CA HIS A 71 -5.78 -10.32 6.97
C HIS A 71 -4.94 -9.64 8.05
N HIS A 72 -4.12 -8.69 7.61
CA HIS A 72 -3.43 -7.73 8.47
C HIS A 72 -3.51 -6.35 7.81
N ILE A 73 -4.15 -5.42 8.47
CA ILE A 73 -4.33 -4.04 8.05
C ILE A 73 -3.97 -3.10 9.20
N ASP A 74 -3.03 -2.21 8.96
CA ASP A 74 -2.49 -1.28 9.95
C ASP A 74 -2.32 0.12 9.34
N GLY A 75 -1.50 0.99 9.92
CA GLY A 75 -1.29 2.39 9.53
C GLY A 75 -0.86 2.66 8.09
N GLY A 76 -0.41 1.68 7.33
CA GLY A 76 0.02 1.84 5.93
C GLY A 76 -1.12 2.05 4.93
N ASN A 77 -0.77 2.37 3.70
CA ASN A 77 -1.69 2.47 2.56
C ASN A 77 -1.81 1.13 1.81
N TYR A 78 -1.67 0.04 2.50
CA TYR A 78 -1.84 -1.31 1.97
C TYR A 78 -2.30 -2.24 3.10
N PHE A 79 -2.77 -3.40 2.71
CA PHE A 79 -3.04 -4.52 3.61
C PHE A 79 -2.48 -5.82 3.05
N LEU A 80 -2.32 -6.78 3.94
CA LEU A 80 -2.03 -8.16 3.61
C LEU A 80 -3.29 -8.99 3.80
N LEU A 81 -3.52 -9.95 2.93
CA LEU A 81 -4.52 -10.97 3.12
C LEU A 81 -3.99 -12.33 2.70
N TRP A 82 -4.51 -13.37 3.32
CA TRP A 82 -4.19 -14.78 3.02
C TRP A 82 -5.40 -15.39 2.33
N PRO A 83 -5.36 -15.54 0.99
CA PRO A 83 -6.44 -16.20 0.26
C PRO A 83 -6.57 -17.67 0.66
N LYS A 84 -7.74 -18.27 0.45
CA LYS A 84 -7.96 -19.71 0.56
C LYS A 84 -7.21 -20.47 -0.54
N SER A 85 -7.23 -19.91 -1.74
CA SER A 85 -6.57 -20.44 -2.93
C SER A 85 -5.07 -20.14 -2.95
N ASN A 86 -4.33 -20.75 -3.86
CA ASN A 86 -2.92 -20.49 -4.03
C ASN A 86 -2.67 -19.01 -4.41
N PRO A 87 -1.80 -18.27 -3.68
CA PRO A 87 -1.56 -16.84 -3.93
C PRO A 87 -1.13 -16.52 -5.36
N LYS A 88 -0.41 -17.42 -6.03
CA LYS A 88 0.03 -17.23 -7.41
C LYS A 88 -1.15 -17.35 -8.39
N GLU A 89 -2.07 -18.24 -8.15
CA GLU A 89 -3.27 -18.40 -8.97
C GLU A 89 -4.21 -17.21 -8.79
N VAL A 90 -4.39 -16.76 -7.54
CA VAL A 90 -5.17 -15.55 -7.21
C VAL A 90 -4.56 -14.32 -7.90
N GLU A 91 -3.23 -14.16 -7.85
CA GLU A 91 -2.53 -13.07 -8.55
C GLU A 91 -2.81 -13.10 -10.05
N GLN A 92 -2.70 -14.27 -10.69
CA GLN A 92 -2.94 -14.42 -12.13
C GLN A 92 -4.40 -14.14 -12.51
N LYS A 93 -5.35 -14.67 -11.75
CA LYS A 93 -6.77 -14.42 -11.97
C LYS A 93 -7.12 -12.94 -11.77
N LEU A 94 -6.68 -12.30 -10.69
CA LEU A 94 -6.89 -10.86 -10.49
C LEU A 94 -6.28 -10.03 -11.63
N LYS A 95 -5.10 -10.40 -12.10
CA LYS A 95 -4.45 -9.74 -13.24
C LYS A 95 -5.28 -9.84 -14.52
N SER A 96 -5.95 -10.96 -14.81
CA SER A 96 -6.83 -11.08 -15.98
C SER A 96 -8.04 -10.14 -15.93
N TYR A 97 -8.46 -9.74 -14.72
CA TYR A 97 -9.47 -8.69 -14.49
C TYR A 97 -8.89 -7.27 -14.44
N GLY A 98 -7.59 -7.09 -14.77
CA GLY A 98 -6.91 -5.80 -14.75
C GLY A 98 -6.60 -5.28 -13.33
N ILE A 99 -6.55 -6.17 -12.32
CA ILE A 99 -6.22 -5.83 -10.94
C ILE A 99 -4.83 -6.35 -10.62
N LEU A 100 -3.89 -5.42 -10.39
CA LEU A 100 -2.52 -5.73 -10.05
C LEU A 100 -2.32 -5.74 -8.53
N ILE A 101 -1.86 -6.84 -8.01
CA ILE A 101 -1.50 -7.01 -6.60
C ILE A 101 -0.05 -7.52 -6.49
N ARG A 102 0.46 -7.63 -5.29
CA ARG A 102 1.80 -8.18 -5.07
C ARG A 102 1.73 -9.49 -4.30
N ASN A 103 2.22 -10.55 -4.90
CA ASN A 103 2.42 -11.83 -4.23
C ASN A 103 3.59 -11.72 -3.23
N MET A 104 3.33 -12.13 -1.99
CA MET A 104 4.29 -12.07 -0.89
C MET A 104 4.77 -13.45 -0.45
N ASP A 105 4.33 -14.52 -1.11
CA ASP A 105 4.58 -15.91 -0.71
C ASP A 105 6.07 -16.26 -0.53
N LYS A 106 6.96 -15.62 -1.30
CA LYS A 106 8.41 -15.81 -1.19
C LYS A 106 9.04 -15.16 0.06
N LYS A 107 8.30 -14.37 0.82
CA LYS A 107 8.79 -13.71 2.03
C LYS A 107 8.56 -14.60 3.24
N LYS A 108 9.64 -14.93 3.97
CA LYS A 108 9.63 -15.90 5.09
C LYS A 108 8.48 -15.71 6.07
N ASN A 109 8.20 -14.47 6.47
CA ASN A 109 7.18 -14.16 7.48
C ASN A 109 5.80 -13.84 6.88
N LEU A 110 5.65 -13.86 5.54
CA LEU A 110 4.43 -13.49 4.81
C LEU A 110 3.97 -14.60 3.87
N LYS A 111 4.44 -15.83 4.11
CA LYS A 111 4.11 -16.99 3.27
C LYS A 111 2.61 -17.15 3.12
N GLY A 112 2.17 -17.42 1.91
CA GLY A 112 0.76 -17.59 1.57
C GLY A 112 -0.02 -16.29 1.43
N SER A 113 0.60 -15.12 1.58
CA SER A 113 -0.13 -13.84 1.52
C SER A 113 0.05 -13.10 0.19
N ILE A 114 -0.91 -12.22 -0.06
CA ILE A 114 -0.85 -11.18 -1.09
C ILE A 114 -0.94 -9.80 -0.44
N ARG A 115 -0.30 -8.80 -1.05
CA ARG A 115 -0.36 -7.40 -0.62
C ARG A 115 -1.17 -6.59 -1.61
N VAL A 116 -2.16 -5.87 -1.11
CA VAL A 116 -3.05 -5.01 -1.88
C VAL A 116 -2.87 -3.57 -1.42
N SER A 117 -2.61 -2.65 -2.33
CA SER A 117 -2.57 -1.22 -2.02
C SER A 117 -3.99 -0.69 -1.87
N ILE A 118 -4.21 0.17 -0.88
CA ILE A 118 -5.49 0.84 -0.66
C ILE A 118 -5.53 2.07 -1.58
N GLY A 119 -6.52 2.11 -2.44
CA GLY A 119 -6.82 3.24 -3.32
C GLY A 119 -8.10 3.93 -2.89
N THR A 120 -8.89 4.40 -3.87
CA THR A 120 -10.22 4.97 -3.62
C THR A 120 -11.21 3.89 -3.18
N ILE A 121 -12.35 4.32 -2.63
CA ILE A 121 -13.40 3.38 -2.21
C ILE A 121 -13.95 2.57 -3.40
N GLU A 122 -14.07 3.18 -4.58
CA GLU A 122 -14.49 2.50 -5.81
C GLU A 122 -13.49 1.43 -6.23
N GLN A 123 -12.19 1.74 -6.13
CA GLN A 123 -11.14 0.77 -6.43
C GLN A 123 -11.18 -0.41 -5.45
N MET A 124 -11.40 -0.16 -4.16
CA MET A 124 -11.52 -1.22 -3.16
C MET A 124 -12.79 -2.05 -3.37
N LYS A 125 -13.92 -1.44 -3.73
CA LYS A 125 -15.15 -2.15 -4.08
C LYS A 125 -14.96 -3.05 -5.31
N ARG A 126 -14.29 -2.53 -6.36
CA ARG A 126 -13.94 -3.31 -7.55
C ARG A 126 -13.03 -4.48 -7.21
N PHE A 127 -11.95 -4.22 -6.45
CA PHE A 127 -11.06 -5.30 -5.98
C PHE A 127 -11.86 -6.37 -5.25
N TRP A 128 -12.68 -5.99 -4.27
CA TRP A 128 -13.44 -6.90 -3.44
C TRP A 128 -14.44 -7.75 -4.22
N SER A 129 -15.17 -7.14 -5.16
CA SER A 129 -16.13 -7.87 -5.99
C SER A 129 -15.46 -8.97 -6.81
N VAL A 130 -14.29 -8.69 -7.39
CA VAL A 130 -13.52 -9.67 -8.17
C VAL A 130 -12.85 -10.69 -7.25
N PHE A 131 -12.28 -10.26 -6.12
CA PHE A 131 -11.63 -11.15 -5.17
C PHE A 131 -12.58 -12.23 -4.64
N LYS A 132 -13.82 -11.88 -4.34
CA LYS A 132 -14.83 -12.85 -3.91
C LYS A 132 -15.09 -13.97 -4.95
N ILE A 133 -15.08 -13.62 -6.22
CA ILE A 133 -15.24 -14.58 -7.31
C ILE A 133 -14.00 -15.45 -7.44
N VAL A 134 -12.82 -14.85 -7.34
CA VAL A 134 -11.52 -15.51 -7.57
C VAL A 134 -11.17 -16.50 -6.45
N ASP A 135 -11.51 -16.17 -5.22
CA ASP A 135 -11.14 -16.93 -4.00
C ASP A 135 -12.35 -17.60 -3.33
N GLU A 136 -13.52 -17.57 -3.97
CA GLU A 136 -14.77 -18.21 -3.53
C GLU A 136 -15.16 -17.84 -2.09
N VAL A 137 -15.16 -16.53 -1.82
CA VAL A 137 -15.43 -15.92 -0.51
C VAL A 137 -16.88 -15.45 -0.37
#